data_26c82d4b273664215ea4ddc9c8b71dd0
#
_entry.id   26c82d4b273664215ea4ddc9c8b71dd0
#
_cell.length_a   1.000
_cell.length_b   1.000
_cell.length_c   1.000
_cell.angle_alpha   90.00
_cell.angle_beta   90.00
_cell.angle_gamma   90.00
#
_symmetry.space_group_name_H-M   'P 1'
#
loop_
_entity.id
_entity.type
_entity.pdbx_description
1 polymer ?
#
loop_
_entity_poly.entity_id
_entity_poly.type
_entity_poly.pdbx_seq_one_letter_code
_entity_poly.pdbx_strand_id
1 'polypeptide(L)'
;QRQMCIRDSQKREDEYRELLADQDAEYDEVIDLDLSSLQPLVACPHQPDNVKPLSEVEKLPVQQVFIGSCTNASYADIAKAALVFKGHKVNDNVSCTCAIASRQTYKALMEDGYLGMLMDAGVRILEIACGPCCAIGQTPATEGIAVRTSNRNFKGRAGNPNAKIYLVSPESAAATAIMGTFASAADIL
;
A
#
# COMPACT_ATOMS: atom_id res chain seq x y z
N GLN A 1 16.98 -6.93 2.66
CA GLN A 1 16.39 -5.74 3.30
C GLN A 1 15.01 -6.01 3.89
N ARG A 2 14.05 -6.59 3.13
CA ARG A 2 12.67 -6.81 3.64
C ARG A 2 12.61 -7.75 4.85
N GLN A 3 13.44 -8.80 4.87
CA GLN A 3 13.54 -9.70 6.03
C GLN A 3 14.13 -9.00 7.26
N MET A 4 15.13 -8.14 7.08
CA MET A 4 15.71 -7.34 8.16
C MET A 4 14.66 -6.40 8.76
N CYS A 5 13.91 -5.64 7.95
CA CYS A 5 12.86 -4.76 8.43
C CYS A 5 11.77 -5.48 9.23
N ILE A 6 11.37 -6.69 8.82
CA ILE A 6 10.39 -7.50 9.55
C ILE A 6 10.96 -7.93 10.91
N ARG A 7 12.21 -8.33 10.98
CA ARG A 7 12.86 -8.78 12.22
C ARG A 7 13.04 -7.63 13.20
N ASP A 8 13.54 -6.49 12.74
CA ASP A 8 13.74 -5.29 13.56
C ASP A 8 12.41 -4.80 14.14
N SER A 9 11.34 -4.75 13.34
CA SER A 9 10.01 -4.35 13.80
C SER A 9 9.38 -5.33 14.80
N GLN A 10 9.81 -6.59 14.80
CA GLN A 10 9.35 -7.63 15.72
C GLN A 10 10.28 -7.82 16.92
N LYS A 11 11.38 -7.04 17.02
CA LYS A 11 12.43 -7.19 18.06
C LYS A 11 12.95 -8.62 18.15
N ARG A 12 13.13 -9.27 17.00
CA ARG A 12 13.65 -10.65 16.90
C ARG A 12 15.13 -10.59 16.57
N GLU A 13 15.95 -10.82 17.60
CA GLU A 13 17.42 -10.83 17.50
C GLU A 13 17.98 -12.21 17.14
N ASP A 14 17.11 -13.16 16.76
CA ASP A 14 17.53 -14.52 16.41
C ASP A 14 18.56 -14.53 15.27
N GLU A 15 19.35 -15.56 15.21
CA GLU A 15 20.37 -15.74 14.19
C GLU A 15 19.82 -15.56 12.77
N TYR A 16 20.34 -14.54 12.09
CA TYR A 16 20.06 -14.29 10.69
C TYR A 16 21.05 -15.07 9.83
N ARG A 17 20.52 -15.93 8.97
CA ARG A 17 21.29 -16.54 7.90
C ARG A 17 20.88 -15.91 6.58
N GLU A 18 21.84 -15.30 5.90
CA GLU A 18 21.63 -14.84 4.55
C GLU A 18 21.41 -16.03 3.61
N LEU A 19 20.32 -15.99 2.87
CA LEU A 19 19.98 -17.02 1.88
C LEU A 19 20.42 -16.48 0.51
N LEU A 20 21.59 -16.92 0.07
CA LEU A 20 22.13 -16.63 -1.25
C LEU A 20 22.08 -17.88 -2.10
N ALA A 21 22.08 -17.70 -3.42
CA ALA A 21 22.34 -18.78 -4.36
C ALA A 21 23.77 -19.31 -4.18
N ASP A 22 23.98 -20.56 -4.56
CA ASP A 22 25.30 -21.17 -4.55
C ASP A 22 26.25 -20.41 -5.51
N GLN A 23 27.57 -20.44 -5.23
CA GLN A 23 28.55 -19.66 -6.01
C GLN A 23 28.66 -20.16 -7.46
N ASP A 24 28.32 -21.41 -7.71
CA ASP A 24 28.31 -22.07 -9.01
C ASP A 24 26.91 -22.21 -9.61
N ALA A 25 25.93 -21.46 -9.10
CA ALA A 25 24.58 -21.46 -9.64
C ALA A 25 24.57 -20.95 -11.09
N GLU A 26 24.01 -21.73 -11.99
CA GLU A 26 23.76 -21.35 -13.38
C GLU A 26 22.37 -20.74 -13.53
N TYR A 27 22.25 -19.67 -14.31
CA TYR A 27 20.99 -18.97 -14.54
C TYR A 27 20.64 -18.99 -16.01
N ASP A 28 19.39 -19.31 -16.35
CA ASP A 28 18.89 -19.29 -17.73
C ASP A 28 18.83 -17.86 -18.26
N GLU A 29 18.58 -16.89 -17.38
CA GLU A 29 18.50 -15.46 -17.74
C GLU A 29 18.91 -14.59 -16.56
N VAL A 30 19.58 -13.48 -16.85
CA VAL A 30 19.93 -12.44 -15.87
C VAL A 30 19.29 -11.12 -16.29
N ILE A 31 18.50 -10.54 -15.39
CA ILE A 31 17.82 -9.25 -15.61
C ILE A 31 18.39 -8.22 -14.65
N ASP A 32 19.03 -7.20 -15.20
CA ASP A 32 19.56 -6.06 -14.45
C ASP A 32 18.55 -4.92 -14.42
N LEU A 33 18.17 -4.51 -13.18
CA LEU A 33 17.24 -3.42 -12.95
C LEU A 33 17.96 -2.23 -12.30
N ASP A 34 18.03 -1.11 -13.02
CA ASP A 34 18.51 0.15 -12.46
C ASP A 34 17.45 0.78 -11.56
N LEU A 35 17.64 0.64 -10.24
CA LEU A 35 16.70 1.18 -9.24
C LEU A 35 16.68 2.72 -9.20
N SER A 36 17.71 3.40 -9.73
CA SER A 36 17.77 4.86 -9.77
C SER A 36 16.81 5.46 -10.80
N SER A 37 16.43 4.69 -11.81
CA SER A 37 15.49 5.09 -12.85
C SER A 37 14.02 4.85 -12.51
N LEU A 38 13.73 4.17 -11.38
CA LEU A 38 12.38 3.83 -10.99
C LEU A 38 11.58 5.07 -10.56
N GLN A 39 10.36 5.14 -11.04
CA GLN A 39 9.37 6.13 -10.65
C GLN A 39 8.12 5.44 -10.08
N PRO A 40 7.25 6.17 -9.34
CA PRO A 40 6.00 5.60 -8.85
C PRO A 40 5.14 5.04 -9.99
N LEU A 41 4.69 3.80 -9.82
CA LEU A 41 3.90 3.07 -10.81
C LEU A 41 2.49 2.80 -10.29
N VAL A 42 1.56 2.64 -11.23
CA VAL A 42 0.16 2.27 -10.97
C VAL A 42 -0.21 1.06 -11.82
N ALA A 43 -0.72 0.00 -11.20
CA ALA A 43 -1.40 -1.04 -11.95
C ALA A 43 -2.86 -0.64 -12.16
N CYS A 44 -3.20 -0.36 -13.41
CA CYS A 44 -4.54 0.08 -13.84
C CYS A 44 -5.53 -1.09 -13.89
N PRO A 45 -6.84 -0.83 -13.81
CA PRO A 45 -7.86 -1.87 -13.98
C PRO A 45 -7.76 -2.56 -15.35
N HIS A 46 -8.01 -3.86 -15.47
CA HIS A 46 -8.40 -4.81 -14.40
C HIS A 46 -7.38 -5.95 -14.32
N GLN A 47 -6.09 -5.62 -14.46
CA GLN A 47 -4.97 -6.56 -14.47
C GLN A 47 -3.76 -5.95 -13.77
N PRO A 48 -3.01 -6.73 -12.94
CA PRO A 48 -1.85 -6.21 -12.22
C PRO A 48 -0.66 -5.83 -13.13
N ASP A 49 -0.61 -6.37 -14.33
CA ASP A 49 0.40 -6.13 -15.37
C ASP A 49 0.07 -4.92 -16.27
N ASN A 50 -1.14 -4.36 -16.17
CA ASN A 50 -1.49 -3.11 -16.84
C ASN A 50 -0.87 -1.89 -16.11
N VAL A 51 0.45 -1.80 -16.18
CA VAL A 51 1.26 -0.85 -15.40
C VAL A 51 1.56 0.40 -16.21
N LYS A 52 1.42 1.56 -15.56
CA LYS A 52 1.81 2.88 -16.08
C LYS A 52 2.54 3.69 -15.01
N PRO A 53 3.39 4.65 -15.42
CA PRO A 53 3.86 5.69 -14.51
C PRO A 53 2.69 6.44 -13.89
N LEU A 54 2.76 6.74 -12.59
CA LEU A 54 1.73 7.49 -11.88
C LEU A 54 1.50 8.89 -12.51
N SER A 55 2.55 9.49 -13.04
CA SER A 55 2.52 10.77 -13.74
C SER A 55 1.69 10.76 -15.03
N GLU A 56 1.50 9.60 -15.63
CA GLU A 56 0.73 9.41 -16.88
C GLU A 56 -0.73 9.00 -16.62
N VAL A 57 -1.09 8.75 -15.36
CA VAL A 57 -2.48 8.41 -15.00
C VAL A 57 -3.31 9.69 -14.92
N GLU A 58 -4.46 9.67 -15.57
CA GLU A 58 -5.41 10.77 -15.51
C GLU A 58 -5.78 11.13 -14.08
N LYS A 59 -5.82 12.41 -13.76
CA LYS A 59 -6.17 12.94 -12.44
C LYS A 59 -7.67 12.80 -12.15
N LEU A 60 -8.14 11.56 -12.10
CA LEU A 60 -9.54 11.24 -11.79
C LEU A 60 -9.82 11.39 -10.28
N PRO A 61 -11.04 11.78 -9.90
CA PRO A 61 -11.44 11.83 -8.50
C PRO A 61 -11.50 10.42 -7.92
N VAL A 62 -10.82 10.21 -6.79
CA VAL A 62 -10.76 8.94 -6.07
C VAL A 62 -11.74 8.99 -4.89
N GLN A 63 -12.62 7.98 -4.78
CA GLN A 63 -13.60 7.89 -3.71
C GLN A 63 -13.17 7.01 -2.55
N GLN A 64 -12.23 6.09 -2.81
CA GLN A 64 -11.83 5.11 -1.81
C GLN A 64 -10.34 4.83 -1.86
N VAL A 65 -9.70 4.81 -0.70
CA VAL A 65 -8.32 4.35 -0.54
C VAL A 65 -8.27 3.25 0.52
N PHE A 66 -7.57 2.16 0.20
CA PHE A 66 -7.29 1.08 1.14
C PHE A 66 -5.79 0.81 1.21
N ILE A 67 -5.21 1.02 2.39
CA ILE A 67 -3.78 0.80 2.67
C ILE A 67 -3.63 -0.47 3.50
N GLY A 68 -2.67 -1.33 3.12
CA GLY A 68 -2.35 -2.52 3.87
C GLY A 68 -2.63 -3.80 3.14
N SER A 69 -3.34 -4.72 3.75
CA SER A 69 -3.52 -6.12 3.39
C SER A 69 -2.30 -7.00 3.71
N CYS A 70 -2.37 -8.31 3.40
CA CYS A 70 -1.26 -9.24 3.63
C CYS A 70 0.02 -8.90 2.82
N THR A 71 -0.07 -8.06 1.79
CA THR A 71 1.05 -7.73 0.89
C THR A 71 1.81 -6.49 1.35
N ASN A 72 1.12 -5.39 1.64
CA ASN A 72 1.72 -4.08 1.94
C ASN A 72 1.20 -3.53 3.28
N ALA A 73 1.34 -4.31 4.34
CA ALA A 73 0.99 -3.94 5.71
C ALA A 73 2.09 -4.30 6.71
N SER A 74 3.34 -4.40 6.24
CA SER A 74 4.49 -4.52 7.14
C SER A 74 4.64 -3.22 7.96
N TYR A 75 5.45 -3.28 8.99
CA TYR A 75 5.79 -2.08 9.78
C TYR A 75 6.30 -0.95 8.88
N ALA A 76 7.25 -1.24 7.99
CA ALA A 76 7.83 -0.24 7.10
C ALA A 76 6.80 0.35 6.12
N ASP A 77 5.91 -0.47 5.56
CA ASP A 77 4.88 -0.01 4.62
C ASP A 77 3.92 0.99 5.30
N ILE A 78 3.44 0.64 6.50
CA ILE A 78 2.49 1.48 7.24
C ILE A 78 3.17 2.72 7.82
N ALA A 79 4.40 2.59 8.33
CA ALA A 79 5.16 3.74 8.84
C ALA A 79 5.41 4.78 7.73
N LYS A 80 5.80 4.36 6.54
CA LYS A 80 5.99 5.25 5.39
C LYS A 80 4.69 5.96 5.00
N ALA A 81 3.57 5.22 4.92
CA ALA A 81 2.26 5.84 4.65
C ALA A 81 1.88 6.85 5.74
N ALA A 82 2.11 6.52 7.02
CA ALA A 82 1.82 7.42 8.15
C ALA A 82 2.66 8.71 8.10
N LEU A 83 3.92 8.61 7.67
CA LEU A 83 4.78 9.79 7.49
C LEU A 83 4.27 10.72 6.39
N VAL A 84 3.70 10.20 5.30
CA VAL A 84 3.04 11.03 4.27
C VAL A 84 1.81 11.73 4.83
N PHE A 85 1.04 11.07 5.72
CA PHE A 85 -0.12 11.69 6.37
C PHE A 85 0.23 12.72 7.45
N LYS A 86 1.48 12.75 7.92
CA LYS A 86 1.88 13.63 9.02
C LYS A 86 1.57 15.10 8.73
N GLY A 87 0.69 15.70 9.53
CA GLY A 87 0.26 17.09 9.36
C GLY A 87 -0.81 17.32 8.28
N HIS A 88 -1.27 16.28 7.62
CA HIS A 88 -2.31 16.33 6.58
C HIS A 88 -3.57 15.59 7.01
N LYS A 89 -4.66 15.84 6.29
CA LYS A 89 -5.94 15.15 6.47
C LYS A 89 -6.31 14.39 5.20
N VAL A 90 -7.04 13.31 5.37
CA VAL A 90 -7.73 12.64 4.26
C VAL A 90 -8.72 13.62 3.63
N ASN A 91 -8.78 13.68 2.30
CA ASN A 91 -9.74 14.51 1.57
C ASN A 91 -11.19 14.12 1.94
N ASP A 92 -12.04 15.12 2.11
CA ASP A 92 -13.44 14.93 2.56
C ASP A 92 -14.27 14.00 1.65
N ASN A 93 -13.88 13.87 0.39
CA ASN A 93 -14.55 12.99 -0.59
C ASN A 93 -13.95 11.58 -0.65
N VAL A 94 -12.96 11.27 0.17
CA VAL A 94 -12.26 9.98 0.17
C VAL A 94 -12.55 9.18 1.43
N SER A 95 -13.03 7.95 1.27
CA SER A 95 -13.08 6.98 2.36
C SER A 95 -11.74 6.24 2.45
N CYS A 96 -10.90 6.59 3.42
CA CYS A 96 -9.58 5.98 3.60
C CYS A 96 -9.59 4.99 4.77
N THR A 97 -9.07 3.78 4.52
CA THR A 97 -8.94 2.74 5.53
C THR A 97 -7.55 2.11 5.51
N CYS A 98 -7.12 1.60 6.67
CA CYS A 98 -5.86 0.88 6.83
C CYS A 98 -6.07 -0.43 7.57
N ALA A 99 -5.53 -1.54 7.03
CA ALA A 99 -5.48 -2.84 7.69
C ALA A 99 -4.03 -3.29 7.88
N ILE A 100 -3.67 -3.67 9.10
CA ILE A 100 -2.30 -4.03 9.49
C ILE A 100 -2.14 -5.54 9.45
N ALA A 101 -0.93 -6.02 9.09
CA ALA A 101 -0.68 -7.43 8.81
C ALA A 101 -0.75 -8.35 10.03
N SER A 102 -0.37 -7.88 11.23
CA SER A 102 -0.31 -8.71 12.43
C SER A 102 -0.45 -7.90 13.71
N ARG A 103 -0.76 -8.60 14.82
CA ARG A 103 -0.81 -7.99 16.15
C ARG A 103 0.55 -7.42 16.60
N GLN A 104 1.65 -8.07 16.21
CA GLN A 104 3.00 -7.60 16.54
C GLN A 104 3.29 -6.28 15.83
N THR A 105 3.02 -6.23 14.52
CA THR A 105 3.16 -5.01 13.71
C THR A 105 2.25 -3.90 14.24
N TYR A 106 1.01 -4.23 14.58
CA TYR A 106 0.05 -3.28 15.16
C TYR A 106 0.60 -2.65 16.43
N LYS A 107 1.11 -3.50 17.36
CA LYS A 107 1.68 -3.04 18.64
C LYS A 107 2.88 -2.13 18.43
N ALA A 108 3.82 -2.52 17.56
CA ALA A 108 5.01 -1.70 17.26
C ALA A 108 4.62 -0.33 16.67
N LEU A 109 3.71 -0.29 15.68
CA LEU A 109 3.22 0.95 15.09
C LEU A 109 2.48 1.84 16.10
N MET A 110 1.81 1.24 17.08
CA MET A 110 1.14 1.98 18.16
C MET A 110 2.18 2.58 19.12
N GLU A 111 3.16 1.80 19.55
CA GLU A 111 4.24 2.23 20.46
C GLU A 111 5.07 3.37 19.85
N ASP A 112 5.32 3.33 18.54
CA ASP A 112 6.08 4.36 17.81
C ASP A 112 5.21 5.53 17.32
N GLY A 113 3.91 5.55 17.65
CA GLY A 113 3.00 6.67 17.38
C GLY A 113 2.44 6.76 15.96
N TYR A 114 2.78 5.85 15.04
CA TYR A 114 2.32 5.88 13.65
C TYR A 114 0.80 5.68 13.52
N LEU A 115 0.19 4.86 14.39
CA LEU A 115 -1.26 4.72 14.40
C LEU A 115 -1.96 6.01 14.79
N GLY A 116 -1.39 6.78 15.72
CA GLY A 116 -1.87 8.10 16.07
C GLY A 116 -1.89 9.03 14.86
N MET A 117 -0.79 9.08 14.09
CA MET A 117 -0.70 9.90 12.87
C MET A 117 -1.79 9.54 11.85
N LEU A 118 -2.04 8.25 11.63
CA LEU A 118 -3.10 7.79 10.72
C LEU A 118 -4.49 8.18 11.22
N MET A 119 -4.77 8.02 12.51
CA MET A 119 -6.05 8.39 13.12
C MET A 119 -6.26 9.91 13.07
N ASP A 120 -5.24 10.68 13.40
CA ASP A 120 -5.27 12.14 13.33
C ASP A 120 -5.53 12.63 11.89
N ALA A 121 -5.04 11.92 10.88
CA ALA A 121 -5.33 12.20 9.48
C ALA A 121 -6.77 11.85 9.07
N GLY A 122 -7.51 11.09 9.87
CA GLY A 122 -8.86 10.62 9.53
C GLY A 122 -8.89 9.26 8.84
N VAL A 123 -7.79 8.50 8.87
CA VAL A 123 -7.75 7.13 8.37
C VAL A 123 -8.45 6.20 9.35
N ARG A 124 -9.37 5.38 8.87
CA ARG A 124 -10.05 4.37 9.67
C ARG A 124 -9.20 3.11 9.77
N ILE A 125 -8.74 2.77 10.96
CA ILE A 125 -7.99 1.54 11.21
C ILE A 125 -8.96 0.36 11.31
N LEU A 126 -8.69 -0.68 10.54
CA LEU A 126 -9.51 -1.88 10.46
C LEU A 126 -8.94 -3.01 11.31
N GLU A 127 -9.74 -4.05 11.50
CA GLU A 127 -9.32 -5.31 12.12
C GLU A 127 -8.18 -5.97 11.33
N ILE A 128 -7.38 -6.77 12.01
CA ILE A 128 -6.30 -7.57 11.42
C ILE A 128 -6.92 -8.76 10.68
N ALA A 129 -7.38 -8.50 9.47
CA ALA A 129 -8.05 -9.47 8.60
C ALA A 129 -7.88 -9.10 7.13
N CYS A 130 -8.35 -9.97 6.23
CA CYS A 130 -8.38 -9.65 4.80
C CYS A 130 -9.31 -8.49 4.46
N GLY A 131 -10.41 -8.32 5.19
CA GLY A 131 -11.30 -7.16 5.14
C GLY A 131 -11.63 -6.68 3.73
N PRO A 132 -11.31 -5.44 3.38
CA PRO A 132 -11.62 -4.85 2.09
C PRO A 132 -11.04 -5.57 0.87
N CYS A 133 -9.99 -6.38 1.04
CA CYS A 133 -9.47 -7.23 -0.04
C CYS A 133 -10.53 -8.19 -0.59
N CYS A 134 -11.44 -8.66 0.28
CA CYS A 134 -12.53 -9.58 -0.04
C CYS A 134 -13.90 -8.90 0.03
N ALA A 135 -13.96 -7.59 -0.12
CA ALA A 135 -15.20 -6.81 -0.06
C ALA A 135 -15.87 -6.73 1.32
N ILE A 136 -15.16 -7.05 2.40
CA ILE A 136 -15.68 -6.96 3.76
C ILE A 136 -15.34 -5.60 4.37
N GLY A 137 -16.35 -4.87 4.81
CA GLY A 137 -16.20 -3.59 5.53
C GLY A 137 -15.93 -2.37 4.67
N GLN A 138 -15.49 -2.51 3.42
CA GLN A 138 -15.27 -1.40 2.49
C GLN A 138 -15.34 -1.85 1.02
N THR A 139 -16.53 -1.95 0.48
CA THR A 139 -16.75 -2.19 -0.95
C THR A 139 -16.81 -0.86 -1.71
N PRO A 140 -16.15 -0.71 -2.86
CA PRO A 140 -16.24 0.51 -3.65
C PRO A 140 -17.63 0.67 -4.28
N ALA A 141 -18.04 1.93 -4.47
CA ALA A 141 -19.29 2.25 -5.16
C ALA A 141 -19.28 1.79 -6.62
N THR A 142 -20.47 1.68 -7.23
CA THR A 142 -20.59 1.44 -8.67
C THR A 142 -19.96 2.58 -9.45
N GLU A 143 -19.17 2.25 -10.48
CA GLU A 143 -18.33 3.18 -11.25
C GLU A 143 -17.26 3.93 -10.41
N GLY A 144 -17.20 3.66 -9.11
CA GLY A 144 -16.24 4.30 -8.21
C GLY A 144 -14.79 3.90 -8.49
N ILE A 145 -13.89 4.86 -8.27
CA ILE A 145 -12.45 4.65 -8.34
C ILE A 145 -11.91 4.36 -6.95
N ALA A 146 -11.28 3.20 -6.79
CA ALA A 146 -10.63 2.78 -5.56
C ALA A 146 -9.13 2.56 -5.79
N VAL A 147 -8.31 3.18 -4.95
CA VAL A 147 -6.86 3.00 -4.95
C VAL A 147 -6.48 2.09 -3.77
N ARG A 148 -5.66 1.09 -4.02
CA ARG A 148 -5.34 0.06 -3.05
C ARG A 148 -3.87 -0.33 -3.08
N THR A 149 -3.38 -0.81 -1.95
CA THR A 149 -2.04 -1.41 -1.85
C THR A 149 -2.08 -2.95 -1.81
N SER A 150 -3.23 -3.54 -2.13
CA SER A 150 -3.39 -4.99 -2.27
C SER A 150 -2.70 -5.50 -3.54
N ASN A 151 -2.71 -6.82 -3.74
CA ASN A 151 -1.96 -7.49 -4.81
C ASN A 151 -2.79 -7.92 -6.02
N ARG A 152 -4.08 -7.56 -6.08
CA ARG A 152 -5.00 -7.97 -7.15
C ARG A 152 -6.01 -6.87 -7.42
N ASN A 153 -6.31 -6.65 -8.70
CA ASN A 153 -7.29 -5.66 -9.16
C ASN A 153 -8.21 -6.17 -10.29
N PHE A 154 -8.33 -7.48 -10.42
CA PHE A 154 -9.25 -8.07 -11.40
C PHE A 154 -10.70 -7.61 -11.16
N LYS A 155 -11.50 -7.65 -12.20
CA LYS A 155 -12.91 -7.21 -12.17
C LYS A 155 -13.70 -7.92 -11.07
N GLY A 156 -14.31 -7.16 -10.18
CA GLY A 156 -15.07 -7.70 -9.04
C GLY A 156 -14.24 -8.07 -7.80
N ARG A 157 -12.90 -7.95 -7.82
CA ARG A 157 -12.05 -8.33 -6.69
C ARG A 157 -12.48 -7.71 -5.36
N ALA A 158 -12.95 -6.49 -5.37
CA ALA A 158 -13.37 -5.75 -4.18
C ALA A 158 -14.90 -5.78 -3.96
N GLY A 159 -15.59 -6.75 -4.56
CA GLY A 159 -17.04 -6.99 -4.42
C GLY A 159 -17.91 -6.33 -5.47
N ASN A 160 -17.48 -5.21 -6.05
CA ASN A 160 -18.23 -4.53 -7.10
C ASN A 160 -17.54 -4.68 -8.46
N PRO A 161 -18.16 -5.40 -9.43
CA PRO A 161 -17.54 -5.64 -10.73
C PRO A 161 -17.46 -4.40 -11.63
N ASN A 162 -18.22 -3.35 -11.32
CA ASN A 162 -18.23 -2.09 -12.08
C ASN A 162 -17.29 -1.03 -11.48
N ALA A 163 -16.67 -1.30 -10.32
CA ALA A 163 -15.67 -0.40 -9.76
C ALA A 163 -14.31 -0.56 -10.44
N LYS A 164 -13.56 0.53 -10.50
CA LYS A 164 -12.21 0.58 -11.06
C LYS A 164 -11.18 0.52 -9.94
N ILE A 165 -10.43 -0.58 -9.87
CA ILE A 165 -9.42 -0.80 -8.82
C ILE A 165 -8.04 -0.56 -9.38
N TYR A 166 -7.31 0.36 -8.77
CA TYR A 166 -5.91 0.70 -9.08
C TYR A 166 -5.01 0.24 -7.95
N LEU A 167 -3.83 -0.30 -8.28
CA LEU A 167 -2.85 -0.70 -7.29
C LEU A 167 -1.66 0.26 -7.32
N VAL A 168 -1.25 0.70 -6.14
CA VAL A 168 -0.13 1.64 -5.94
C VAL A 168 0.68 1.27 -4.70
N SER A 169 1.81 1.96 -4.50
CA SER A 169 2.57 1.84 -3.24
C SER A 169 1.81 2.46 -2.05
N PRO A 170 2.14 2.08 -0.80
CA PRO A 170 1.57 2.69 0.40
C PRO A 170 1.70 4.21 0.46
N GLU A 171 2.85 4.74 0.03
CA GLU A 171 3.13 6.17 -0.01
C GLU A 171 2.24 6.89 -1.03
N SER A 172 2.09 6.32 -2.24
CA SER A 172 1.22 6.87 -3.28
C SER A 172 -0.26 6.78 -2.90
N ALA A 173 -0.65 5.71 -2.17
CA ALA A 173 -2.01 5.58 -1.66
C ALA A 173 -2.31 6.67 -0.62
N ALA A 174 -1.37 6.94 0.30
CA ALA A 174 -1.51 8.01 1.29
C ALA A 174 -1.62 9.39 0.63
N ALA A 175 -0.74 9.71 -0.32
CA ALA A 175 -0.79 10.96 -1.06
C ALA A 175 -2.11 11.12 -1.84
N THR A 176 -2.56 10.05 -2.49
CA THR A 176 -3.85 10.00 -3.19
C THR A 176 -5.03 10.24 -2.24
N ALA A 177 -4.98 9.69 -1.02
CA ALA A 177 -6.02 9.91 -0.02
C ALA A 177 -6.09 11.37 0.46
N ILE A 178 -4.95 12.05 0.56
CA ILE A 178 -4.85 13.46 0.93
C ILE A 178 -5.37 14.36 -0.21
N MET A 179 -4.92 14.11 -1.43
CA MET A 179 -5.25 14.93 -2.59
C MET A 179 -6.66 14.69 -3.14
N GLY A 180 -7.25 13.50 -2.92
CA GLY A 180 -8.52 13.10 -3.51
C GLY A 180 -8.42 12.71 -5.00
N THR A 181 -7.20 12.67 -5.54
CA THR A 181 -6.87 12.30 -6.91
C THR A 181 -5.51 11.62 -6.93
N PHE A 182 -5.14 10.92 -8.02
CA PHE A 182 -3.85 10.25 -8.11
C PHE A 182 -2.68 11.20 -7.82
N ALA A 183 -1.88 10.85 -6.83
CA ALA A 183 -0.72 11.62 -6.39
C ALA A 183 0.40 10.73 -5.88
N SER A 184 1.64 11.20 -5.99
CA SER A 184 2.83 10.60 -5.41
C SER A 184 3.16 11.24 -4.05
N ALA A 185 4.00 10.59 -3.25
CA ALA A 185 4.48 11.18 -2.00
C ALA A 185 5.24 12.50 -2.23
N ALA A 186 5.92 12.65 -3.39
CA ALA A 186 6.63 13.88 -3.75
C ALA A 186 5.69 15.08 -4.00
N ASP A 187 4.40 14.83 -4.24
CA ASP A 187 3.40 15.89 -4.39
C ASP A 187 2.96 16.45 -3.02
N ILE A 188 3.32 15.80 -1.92
CA ILE A 188 2.93 16.15 -0.54
C ILE A 188 4.13 16.63 0.29
N LEU A 189 5.29 15.96 0.15
CA LEU A 189 6.53 16.20 0.93
C LEU A 189 7.41 17.25 0.28
#